data_ab15952dd9aeef614933d3bed38020b0
#
_entry.id   ab15952dd9aeef614933d3bed38020b0
#
_cell.length_a   1.000
_cell.length_b   1.000
_cell.length_c   1.000
_cell.angle_alpha   90.00
_cell.angle_beta   90.00
_cell.angle_gamma   90.00
#
_symmetry.space_group_name_H-M   'P 1'
#
loop_
_entity.id
_entity.type
_entity.pdbx_description
1 polymer ?
#
loop_
_entity_poly.entity_id
_entity_poly.type
_entity_poly.pdbx_seq_one_letter_code
_entity_poly.pdbx_strand_id
1 'polypeptide(L)'
;MRKLIYKAICIILLTMVGVPATFANALVDINWLQTKIGKPDVVILDVGSPSLGEYLQGHIPGAIYSDFKIKETWRVTNKAGVIETLPDQAHLEELISSLGISNASEVIIVPSGANASDMAIAARIYWTFKIAGHDRISILDGGMLAYTADKKNPLQQGETLPEAKTFKARMRSDIIATKDNVKAALRAKNAKLVDLRPSDFYLGITRSSKNKAAGTIPGARNLPITWLTEDNGGKMRSVAELKKLYAVANIPVDGEQITFCITGQWASLGWFVAYEMLGNKKARLYDGSMADWTHDLSLPVERKVVLD
;
A
#
# COMPACT_ATOMS: atom_id res chain seq x y z
N MET A 1 -62.47 -47.83 -12.65
CA MET A 1 -62.21 -46.38 -12.56
C MET A 1 -61.00 -46.17 -11.67
N ARG A 2 -59.77 -45.96 -12.24
CA ARG A 2 -58.53 -45.70 -11.48
C ARG A 2 -58.33 -44.20 -11.46
N LYS A 3 -58.34 -43.61 -10.25
CA LYS A 3 -58.01 -42.18 -10.02
C LYS A 3 -56.50 -42.02 -9.99
N LEU A 4 -55.89 -41.31 -10.98
CA LEU A 4 -54.52 -40.85 -10.95
C LEU A 4 -54.43 -39.63 -10.00
N ILE A 5 -53.60 -39.74 -8.97
CA ILE A 5 -53.25 -38.62 -8.07
C ILE A 5 -51.91 -38.03 -8.58
N TYR A 6 -51.94 -36.84 -9.17
CA TYR A 6 -50.75 -36.07 -9.49
C TYR A 6 -50.23 -35.38 -8.22
N LYS A 7 -49.05 -35.81 -7.77
CA LYS A 7 -48.29 -35.06 -6.75
C LYS A 7 -47.52 -33.93 -7.46
N ALA A 8 -47.92 -32.69 -7.25
CA ALA A 8 -47.15 -31.52 -7.66
C ALA A 8 -45.94 -31.38 -6.74
N ILE A 9 -44.73 -31.48 -7.30
CA ILE A 9 -43.48 -31.19 -6.62
C ILE A 9 -43.20 -29.68 -6.84
N CYS A 10 -43.39 -28.87 -5.79
CA CYS A 10 -42.94 -27.49 -5.76
C CYS A 10 -41.42 -27.47 -5.59
N ILE A 11 -40.69 -27.18 -6.66
CA ILE A 11 -39.25 -26.87 -6.63
C ILE A 11 -39.13 -25.40 -6.17
N ILE A 12 -38.75 -25.18 -4.93
CA ILE A 12 -38.36 -23.84 -4.46
C ILE A 12 -36.96 -23.55 -5.01
N LEU A 13 -36.86 -22.71 -6.06
CA LEU A 13 -35.59 -22.13 -6.50
C LEU A 13 -35.17 -21.12 -5.44
N LEU A 14 -34.21 -21.49 -4.63
CA LEU A 14 -33.50 -20.55 -3.74
C LEU A 14 -32.57 -19.70 -4.62
N THR A 15 -33.04 -18.52 -5.04
CA THR A 15 -32.18 -17.52 -5.69
C THR A 15 -31.22 -16.97 -4.64
N MET A 16 -29.97 -17.41 -4.69
CA MET A 16 -28.90 -16.72 -3.94
C MET A 16 -28.78 -15.30 -4.51
N VAL A 17 -29.39 -14.33 -3.83
CA VAL A 17 -29.08 -12.92 -4.07
C VAL A 17 -27.66 -12.71 -3.60
N GLY A 18 -26.72 -12.70 -4.52
CA GLY A 18 -25.34 -12.31 -4.22
C GLY A 18 -25.35 -10.89 -3.65
N VAL A 19 -25.02 -10.74 -2.37
CA VAL A 19 -24.77 -9.43 -1.77
C VAL A 19 -23.63 -8.82 -2.58
N PRO A 20 -23.81 -7.63 -3.21
CA PRO A 20 -22.70 -7.00 -3.93
C PRO A 20 -21.56 -6.80 -2.94
N ALA A 21 -20.37 -7.28 -3.27
CA ALA A 21 -19.18 -6.99 -2.49
C ALA A 21 -18.98 -5.47 -2.48
N THR A 22 -19.32 -4.83 -1.38
CA THR A 22 -18.96 -3.43 -1.17
C THR A 22 -17.45 -3.39 -1.03
N PHE A 23 -16.77 -2.94 -2.08
CA PHE A 23 -15.34 -2.66 -2.00
C PHE A 23 -15.14 -1.62 -0.90
N ALA A 24 -14.25 -1.90 0.05
CA ALA A 24 -13.88 -0.94 1.07
C ALA A 24 -13.34 0.33 0.39
N ASN A 25 -13.69 1.51 0.89
CA ASN A 25 -13.03 2.74 0.46
C ASN A 25 -11.54 2.62 0.81
N ALA A 26 -10.66 2.80 -0.17
CA ALA A 26 -9.22 2.65 0.04
C ALA A 26 -8.66 3.63 1.09
N LEU A 27 -9.22 4.84 1.15
CA LEU A 27 -8.92 5.89 2.13
C LEU A 27 -10.18 6.22 2.92
N VAL A 28 -10.09 6.22 4.26
CA VAL A 28 -11.24 6.43 5.17
C VAL A 28 -10.92 7.51 6.19
N ASP A 29 -11.97 8.20 6.65
CA ASP A 29 -11.88 9.23 7.68
C ASP A 29 -12.15 8.67 9.10
N ILE A 30 -11.98 9.53 10.10
CA ILE A 30 -12.17 9.19 11.51
C ILE A 30 -13.63 8.84 11.80
N ASN A 31 -14.60 9.53 11.21
CA ASN A 31 -16.01 9.26 11.45
C ASN A 31 -16.39 7.86 10.98
N TRP A 32 -15.87 7.45 9.82
CA TRP A 32 -16.07 6.11 9.32
C TRP A 32 -15.38 5.07 10.23
N LEU A 33 -14.12 5.32 10.67
CA LEU A 33 -13.41 4.44 11.59
C LEU A 33 -14.19 4.22 12.88
N GLN A 34 -14.77 5.28 13.48
CA GLN A 34 -15.56 5.18 14.71
C GLN A 34 -16.75 4.22 14.56
N THR A 35 -17.33 4.07 13.38
CA THR A 35 -18.41 3.09 13.12
C THR A 35 -17.91 1.65 13.10
N LYS A 36 -16.58 1.45 13.02
CA LYS A 36 -15.92 0.14 12.86
C LYS A 36 -15.26 -0.38 14.15
N ILE A 37 -14.91 0.50 15.09
CA ILE A 37 -14.29 0.11 16.36
C ILE A 37 -15.16 -0.92 17.09
N GLY A 38 -14.55 -2.03 17.53
CA GLY A 38 -15.21 -3.10 18.27
C GLY A 38 -16.08 -4.04 17.43
N LYS A 39 -16.09 -3.93 16.09
CA LYS A 39 -16.79 -4.90 15.24
C LYS A 39 -15.99 -6.20 15.11
N PRO A 40 -16.63 -7.39 15.17
CA PRO A 40 -15.91 -8.67 15.29
C PRO A 40 -15.04 -9.03 14.07
N ASP A 41 -15.40 -8.55 12.88
CA ASP A 41 -14.66 -8.85 11.64
C ASP A 41 -13.71 -7.72 11.22
N VAL A 42 -13.56 -6.70 12.05
CA VAL A 42 -12.67 -5.55 11.79
C VAL A 42 -11.38 -5.71 12.57
N VAL A 43 -10.26 -5.58 11.87
CA VAL A 43 -8.91 -5.52 12.46
C VAL A 43 -8.33 -4.14 12.18
N ILE A 44 -8.08 -3.37 13.23
CA ILE A 44 -7.37 -2.11 13.17
C ILE A 44 -5.89 -2.43 13.38
N LEU A 45 -5.05 -2.09 12.40
CA LEU A 45 -3.63 -2.40 12.40
C LEU A 45 -2.83 -1.10 12.62
N ASP A 46 -2.30 -0.92 13.82
CA ASP A 46 -1.41 0.20 14.16
C ASP A 46 -0.01 -0.09 13.61
N VAL A 47 0.35 0.64 12.57
CA VAL A 47 1.68 0.59 11.95
C VAL A 47 2.45 1.90 12.14
N GLY A 48 1.84 2.83 12.85
CA GLY A 48 2.29 4.19 13.01
C GLY A 48 2.98 4.48 14.33
N SER A 49 2.68 3.71 15.37
CA SER A 49 3.32 3.90 16.67
C SER A 49 4.84 3.71 16.55
N PRO A 50 5.65 4.72 16.95
CA PRO A 50 7.11 4.70 16.76
C PRO A 50 7.81 3.54 17.46
N SER A 51 7.20 3.02 18.53
CA SER A 51 7.66 1.87 19.30
C SER A 51 6.48 1.16 19.96
N LEU A 52 6.69 -0.08 20.40
CA LEU A 52 5.72 -0.80 21.24
C LEU A 52 5.41 -0.01 22.53
N GLY A 53 6.41 0.65 23.11
CA GLY A 53 6.20 1.44 24.32
C GLY A 53 5.21 2.60 24.14
N GLU A 54 5.26 3.29 23.00
CA GLU A 54 4.30 4.36 22.70
C GLU A 54 2.91 3.83 22.39
N TYR A 55 2.82 2.72 21.65
CA TYR A 55 1.56 2.02 21.44
C TYR A 55 0.89 1.62 22.78
N LEU A 56 1.66 1.08 23.74
CA LEU A 56 1.15 0.68 25.07
C LEU A 56 0.62 1.86 25.89
N GLN A 57 1.11 3.09 25.65
CA GLN A 57 0.64 4.30 26.32
C GLN A 57 -0.71 4.78 25.80
N GLY A 58 -1.04 4.50 24.51
CA GLY A 58 -2.32 4.89 23.96
C GLY A 58 -2.44 4.63 22.45
N HIS A 59 -3.41 3.81 22.10
CA HIS A 59 -3.76 3.47 20.72
C HIS A 59 -5.27 3.46 20.52
N ILE A 60 -5.74 3.35 19.28
CA ILE A 60 -7.17 3.21 18.97
C ILE A 60 -7.69 1.92 19.61
N PRO A 61 -8.86 1.93 20.32
CA PRO A 61 -9.36 0.75 21.01
C PRO A 61 -9.43 -0.49 20.10
N GLY A 62 -8.82 -1.59 20.56
CA GLY A 62 -8.74 -2.86 19.85
C GLY A 62 -7.73 -2.89 18.70
N ALA A 63 -6.94 -1.85 18.48
CA ALA A 63 -5.90 -1.87 17.47
C ALA A 63 -4.77 -2.84 17.85
N ILE A 64 -4.23 -3.54 16.86
CA ILE A 64 -3.11 -4.48 16.97
C ILE A 64 -1.84 -3.80 16.47
N TYR A 65 -0.79 -3.84 17.26
CA TYR A 65 0.50 -3.28 16.88
C TYR A 65 1.23 -4.14 15.85
N SER A 66 1.79 -3.49 14.82
CA SER A 66 2.63 -4.14 13.83
C SER A 66 3.72 -3.19 13.34
N ASP A 67 4.95 -3.40 13.82
CA ASP A 67 6.08 -2.54 13.46
C ASP A 67 6.63 -2.88 12.08
N PHE A 68 6.43 -1.96 11.13
CA PHE A 68 7.01 -2.06 9.79
C PHE A 68 8.55 -2.02 9.79
N LYS A 69 9.18 -1.44 10.80
CA LYS A 69 10.65 -1.29 10.86
C LYS A 69 11.36 -2.57 11.24
N ILE A 70 10.68 -3.52 11.87
CA ILE A 70 11.24 -4.83 12.17
C ILE A 70 11.59 -5.51 10.85
N LYS A 71 12.86 -5.93 10.74
CA LYS A 71 13.33 -6.67 9.57
C LYS A 71 12.65 -8.04 9.49
N GLU A 72 12.55 -8.56 8.27
CA GLU A 72 11.98 -9.88 8.00
C GLU A 72 10.52 -10.03 8.50
N THR A 73 9.74 -8.93 8.47
CA THR A 73 8.29 -8.93 8.67
C THR A 73 7.58 -8.54 7.36
N TRP A 74 7.21 -7.27 7.19
CA TRP A 74 6.57 -6.77 5.97
C TRP A 74 7.52 -6.60 4.78
N ARG A 75 8.80 -6.77 4.99
CA ARG A 75 9.86 -6.60 4.00
C ARG A 75 11.04 -7.51 4.34
N VAL A 76 11.61 -8.11 3.31
CA VAL A 76 12.71 -9.08 3.42
C VAL A 76 13.86 -8.73 2.48
N THR A 77 15.02 -9.34 2.72
CA THR A 77 16.07 -9.39 1.70
C THR A 77 15.85 -10.61 0.82
N ASN A 78 15.63 -10.42 -0.47
CA ASN A 78 15.33 -11.52 -1.38
C ASN A 78 16.58 -12.37 -1.69
N LYS A 79 16.39 -13.50 -2.37
CA LYS A 79 17.47 -14.43 -2.75
C LYS A 79 18.56 -13.82 -3.64
N ALA A 80 18.27 -12.71 -4.32
CA ALA A 80 19.24 -11.97 -5.13
C ALA A 80 19.99 -10.89 -4.33
N GLY A 81 19.77 -10.80 -3.01
CA GLY A 81 20.40 -9.80 -2.15
C GLY A 81 19.77 -8.41 -2.22
N VAL A 82 18.63 -8.25 -2.89
CA VAL A 82 17.90 -6.97 -2.93
C VAL A 82 17.13 -6.81 -1.62
N ILE A 83 17.36 -5.71 -0.95
CA ILE A 83 16.81 -5.41 0.39
C ILE A 83 15.40 -4.82 0.30
N GLU A 84 14.62 -5.00 1.36
CA GLU A 84 13.31 -4.37 1.59
C GLU A 84 12.27 -4.73 0.51
N THR A 85 12.39 -5.92 -0.08
CA THR A 85 11.44 -6.44 -1.06
C THR A 85 10.25 -7.14 -0.39
N LEU A 86 9.22 -7.41 -1.19
CA LEU A 86 8.03 -8.15 -0.79
C LEU A 86 8.42 -9.56 -0.31
N PRO A 87 7.91 -10.01 0.85
CA PRO A 87 8.03 -11.40 1.29
C PRO A 87 7.33 -12.38 0.33
N ASP A 88 7.72 -13.64 0.39
CA ASP A 88 7.03 -14.69 -0.35
C ASP A 88 5.63 -15.01 0.23
N GLN A 89 4.88 -15.83 -0.49
CA GLN A 89 3.51 -16.17 -0.12
C GLN A 89 3.41 -16.79 1.26
N ALA A 90 4.28 -17.75 1.58
CA ALA A 90 4.22 -18.49 2.85
C ALA A 90 4.47 -17.56 4.04
N HIS A 91 5.47 -16.68 3.92
CA HIS A 91 5.78 -15.66 4.92
C HIS A 91 4.59 -14.69 5.13
N LEU A 92 3.96 -14.22 4.04
CA LEU A 92 2.79 -13.33 4.14
C LEU A 92 1.59 -14.03 4.79
N GLU A 93 1.34 -15.31 4.47
CA GLU A 93 0.27 -16.09 5.10
C GLU A 93 0.50 -16.24 6.60
N GLU A 94 1.72 -16.52 7.05
CA GLU A 94 2.10 -16.62 8.45
C GLU A 94 1.96 -15.28 9.17
N LEU A 95 2.57 -14.22 8.64
CA LEU A 95 2.53 -12.87 9.22
C LEU A 95 1.09 -12.38 9.38
N ILE A 96 0.29 -12.43 8.32
CA ILE A 96 -1.08 -11.90 8.32
C ILE A 96 -1.97 -12.75 9.26
N SER A 97 -1.78 -14.06 9.28
CA SER A 97 -2.51 -14.97 10.20
C SER A 97 -2.20 -14.66 11.66
N SER A 98 -0.92 -14.41 11.99
CA SER A 98 -0.47 -14.09 13.36
C SER A 98 -1.06 -12.77 13.87
N LEU A 99 -1.41 -11.84 12.98
CA LEU A 99 -2.08 -10.57 13.30
C LEU A 99 -3.61 -10.73 13.49
N GLY A 100 -4.13 -11.96 13.56
CA GLY A 100 -5.57 -12.22 13.74
C GLY A 100 -6.41 -11.88 12.49
N ILE A 101 -5.80 -11.84 11.32
CA ILE A 101 -6.46 -11.48 10.05
C ILE A 101 -6.74 -12.74 9.26
N SER A 102 -7.99 -12.90 8.80
CA SER A 102 -8.43 -13.92 7.86
C SER A 102 -8.83 -13.29 6.52
N ASN A 103 -9.14 -14.12 5.52
CA ASN A 103 -9.66 -13.62 4.24
C ASN A 103 -11.03 -12.90 4.37
N ALA A 104 -11.77 -13.10 5.45
CA ALA A 104 -13.05 -12.43 5.72
C ALA A 104 -12.89 -11.10 6.48
N SER A 105 -11.74 -10.83 7.07
CA SER A 105 -11.50 -9.64 7.89
C SER A 105 -11.56 -8.36 7.06
N GLU A 106 -12.06 -7.28 7.65
CA GLU A 106 -11.91 -5.91 7.15
C GLU A 106 -10.73 -5.26 7.88
N VAL A 107 -9.70 -4.83 7.16
CA VAL A 107 -8.45 -4.32 7.73
C VAL A 107 -8.38 -2.80 7.58
N ILE A 108 -8.08 -2.11 8.68
CA ILE A 108 -7.89 -0.65 8.68
C ILE A 108 -6.47 -0.36 9.13
N ILE A 109 -5.63 0.13 8.22
CA ILE A 109 -4.25 0.49 8.52
C ILE A 109 -4.20 1.89 9.10
N VAL A 110 -3.56 2.04 10.25
CA VAL A 110 -3.39 3.31 10.95
C VAL A 110 -1.91 3.71 10.95
N PRO A 111 -1.49 4.64 10.07
CA PRO A 111 -0.15 5.24 10.14
C PRO A 111 -0.03 6.22 11.30
N SER A 112 1.18 6.70 11.63
CA SER A 112 1.34 7.82 12.59
C SER A 112 0.67 9.10 12.09
N GLY A 113 0.78 9.37 10.81
CA GLY A 113 0.18 10.55 10.17
C GLY A 113 1.01 11.82 10.31
N ALA A 114 2.26 11.74 10.76
CA ALA A 114 3.09 12.93 10.94
C ALA A 114 3.65 13.47 9.61
N ASN A 115 3.84 12.62 8.60
CA ASN A 115 4.43 13.03 7.32
C ASN A 115 4.07 12.06 6.19
N ALA A 116 4.42 12.43 4.96
CA ALA A 116 4.18 11.61 3.76
C ALA A 116 4.86 10.24 3.81
N SER A 117 6.01 10.09 4.52
CA SER A 117 6.67 8.79 4.66
C SER A 117 5.88 7.81 5.52
N ASP A 118 5.14 8.31 6.53
CA ASP A 118 4.26 7.47 7.35
C ASP A 118 3.08 6.94 6.53
N MET A 119 2.49 7.81 5.69
CA MET A 119 1.47 7.40 4.74
C MET A 119 2.02 6.40 3.70
N ALA A 120 3.29 6.53 3.31
CA ALA A 120 3.93 5.58 2.41
C ALA A 120 4.15 4.20 3.07
N ILE A 121 4.41 4.14 4.37
CA ILE A 121 4.43 2.87 5.13
C ILE A 121 3.05 2.20 5.06
N ALA A 122 1.99 2.94 5.38
CA ALA A 122 0.63 2.41 5.29
C ALA A 122 0.27 1.96 3.87
N ALA A 123 0.63 2.75 2.85
CA ALA A 123 0.42 2.38 1.45
C ALA A 123 1.24 1.15 1.03
N ARG A 124 2.43 0.92 1.62
CA ARG A 124 3.24 -0.28 1.38
C ARG A 124 2.56 -1.53 1.93
N ILE A 125 2.04 -1.47 3.15
CA ILE A 125 1.28 -2.57 3.75
C ILE A 125 -0.02 -2.79 2.99
N TYR A 126 -0.74 -1.73 2.62
CA TYR A 126 -1.93 -1.79 1.78
C TYR A 126 -1.66 -2.53 0.46
N TRP A 127 -0.60 -2.13 -0.26
CA TRP A 127 -0.18 -2.77 -1.50
C TRP A 127 0.18 -4.26 -1.28
N THR A 128 0.83 -4.59 -0.16
CA THR A 128 1.16 -5.98 0.21
C THR A 128 -0.11 -6.83 0.36
N PHE A 129 -1.14 -6.32 1.04
CA PHE A 129 -2.43 -7.00 1.13
C PHE A 129 -3.09 -7.15 -0.25
N LYS A 130 -3.04 -6.13 -1.10
CA LYS A 130 -3.58 -6.20 -2.47
C LYS A 130 -2.84 -7.27 -3.30
N ILE A 131 -1.53 -7.38 -3.18
CA ILE A 131 -0.72 -8.46 -3.78
C ILE A 131 -1.15 -9.83 -3.24
N ALA A 132 -1.39 -9.94 -1.92
CA ALA A 132 -1.87 -11.17 -1.31
C ALA A 132 -3.33 -11.52 -1.66
N GLY A 133 -4.01 -10.68 -2.47
CA GLY A 133 -5.39 -10.90 -2.93
C GLY A 133 -6.45 -10.49 -1.91
N HIS A 134 -6.11 -9.63 -0.96
CA HIS A 134 -7.05 -9.10 0.04
C HIS A 134 -7.50 -7.69 -0.33
N ASP A 135 -8.82 -7.53 -0.59
CA ASP A 135 -9.40 -6.27 -1.06
C ASP A 135 -10.19 -5.51 0.03
N ARG A 136 -10.47 -6.15 1.16
CA ARG A 136 -11.19 -5.52 2.29
C ARG A 136 -10.21 -4.78 3.19
N ILE A 137 -9.59 -3.75 2.65
CA ILE A 137 -8.54 -3.00 3.33
C ILE A 137 -8.66 -1.52 3.05
N SER A 138 -8.36 -0.69 4.07
CA SER A 138 -8.40 0.77 4.02
C SER A 138 -7.22 1.37 4.77
N ILE A 139 -6.88 2.62 4.45
CA ILE A 139 -5.92 3.43 5.21
C ILE A 139 -6.69 4.56 5.89
N LEU A 140 -6.45 4.81 7.18
CA LEU A 140 -6.96 5.96 7.90
C LEU A 140 -6.24 7.23 7.44
N ASP A 141 -6.96 8.16 6.83
CA ASP A 141 -6.41 9.44 6.38
C ASP A 141 -5.95 10.30 7.56
N GLY A 142 -4.71 10.77 7.51
CA GLY A 142 -4.10 11.52 8.60
C GLY A 142 -3.68 10.67 9.81
N GLY A 143 -4.00 9.37 9.83
CA GLY A 143 -3.52 8.40 10.81
C GLY A 143 -3.82 8.73 12.26
N MET A 144 -2.93 8.27 13.17
CA MET A 144 -3.07 8.44 14.61
C MET A 144 -3.06 9.92 15.03
N LEU A 145 -2.26 10.76 14.35
CA LEU A 145 -2.20 12.20 14.63
C LEU A 145 -3.55 12.88 14.42
N ALA A 146 -4.24 12.57 13.32
CA ALA A 146 -5.57 13.10 13.05
C ALA A 146 -6.60 12.54 14.05
N TYR A 147 -6.50 11.26 14.42
CA TYR A 147 -7.39 10.64 15.41
C TYR A 147 -7.27 11.32 16.78
N THR A 148 -6.07 11.59 17.25
CA THR A 148 -5.81 12.21 18.56
C THR A 148 -5.99 13.73 18.60
N ALA A 149 -6.20 14.37 17.45
CA ALA A 149 -6.51 15.80 17.39
C ALA A 149 -7.84 16.14 18.11
N ASP A 150 -8.83 15.28 18.02
CA ASP A 150 -10.02 15.36 18.88
C ASP A 150 -9.77 14.55 20.17
N LYS A 151 -9.63 15.25 21.30
CA LYS A 151 -9.42 14.65 22.62
C LYS A 151 -10.60 13.81 23.14
N LYS A 152 -11.74 13.83 22.47
CA LYS A 152 -12.90 12.97 22.78
C LYS A 152 -12.75 11.56 22.22
N ASN A 153 -11.87 11.37 21.24
CA ASN A 153 -11.59 10.05 20.70
C ASN A 153 -10.93 9.18 21.78
N PRO A 154 -11.52 8.00 22.10
CA PRO A 154 -11.01 7.15 23.16
C PRO A 154 -9.66 6.53 22.79
N LEU A 155 -8.77 6.41 23.77
CA LEU A 155 -7.54 5.65 23.66
C LEU A 155 -7.57 4.46 24.63
N GLN A 156 -7.07 3.32 24.15
CA GLN A 156 -6.82 2.14 24.97
C GLN A 156 -5.34 2.11 25.37
N GLN A 157 -5.07 1.72 26.61
CA GLN A 157 -3.72 1.45 27.11
C GLN A 157 -3.49 -0.06 27.24
N GLY A 158 -2.23 -0.46 27.31
CA GLY A 158 -1.84 -1.86 27.39
C GLY A 158 -1.77 -2.50 26.00
N GLU A 159 -1.58 -3.80 25.96
CA GLU A 159 -1.43 -4.54 24.69
C GLU A 159 -2.75 -5.20 24.29
N THR A 160 -3.09 -5.08 23.00
CA THR A 160 -4.14 -5.89 22.37
C THR A 160 -3.48 -7.08 21.70
N LEU A 161 -3.65 -8.28 22.23
CA LEU A 161 -3.13 -9.51 21.64
C LEU A 161 -4.12 -10.05 20.61
N PRO A 162 -3.70 -10.30 19.36
CA PRO A 162 -4.55 -10.90 18.37
C PRO A 162 -4.78 -12.39 18.64
N GLU A 163 -5.99 -12.88 18.43
CA GLU A 163 -6.22 -14.31 18.25
C GLU A 163 -5.81 -14.69 16.82
N ALA A 164 -4.85 -15.59 16.68
CA ALA A 164 -4.38 -16.05 15.37
C ALA A 164 -5.55 -16.61 14.55
N LYS A 165 -5.64 -16.20 13.28
CA LYS A 165 -6.61 -16.71 12.30
C LYS A 165 -5.88 -17.33 11.12
N THR A 166 -6.62 -17.95 10.23
CA THR A 166 -6.04 -18.48 8.98
C THR A 166 -6.28 -17.50 7.85
N PHE A 167 -5.18 -17.02 7.25
CA PHE A 167 -5.17 -16.25 6.02
C PHE A 167 -4.54 -17.07 4.90
N LYS A 168 -5.15 -17.08 3.72
CA LYS A 168 -4.63 -17.74 2.51
C LYS A 168 -4.50 -16.73 1.39
N ALA A 169 -3.27 -16.49 0.96
CA ALA A 169 -2.95 -15.54 -0.08
C ALA A 169 -3.33 -16.08 -1.47
N ARG A 170 -3.85 -15.16 -2.30
CA ARG A 170 -4.06 -15.36 -3.74
C ARG A 170 -3.21 -14.34 -4.48
N MET A 171 -1.93 -14.67 -4.66
CA MET A 171 -0.93 -13.73 -5.14
C MET A 171 -1.30 -13.12 -6.50
N ARG A 172 -1.28 -11.79 -6.58
CA ARG A 172 -1.51 -11.02 -7.80
C ARG A 172 -0.19 -10.55 -8.39
N SER A 173 -0.05 -10.68 -9.70
CA SER A 173 1.11 -10.18 -10.46
C SER A 173 0.80 -8.94 -11.31
N ASP A 174 -0.46 -8.59 -11.45
CA ASP A 174 -0.93 -7.49 -12.31
C ASP A 174 -0.58 -6.10 -11.79
N ILE A 175 -0.39 -5.94 -10.49
CA ILE A 175 -0.06 -4.67 -9.82
C ILE A 175 1.42 -4.56 -9.40
N ILE A 176 2.26 -5.55 -9.74
CA ILE A 176 3.70 -5.53 -9.51
C ILE A 176 4.45 -5.41 -10.83
N ALA A 177 5.53 -4.61 -10.86
CA ALA A 177 6.47 -4.56 -11.96
C ALA A 177 7.81 -5.18 -11.55
N THR A 178 8.37 -6.02 -12.38
CA THR A 178 9.71 -6.58 -12.24
C THR A 178 10.75 -5.67 -12.92
N LYS A 179 12.04 -5.90 -12.65
CA LYS A 179 13.15 -5.27 -13.39
C LYS A 179 13.01 -5.45 -14.90
N ASP A 180 12.60 -6.65 -15.33
CA ASP A 180 12.41 -6.93 -16.77
C ASP A 180 11.22 -6.17 -17.36
N ASN A 181 10.14 -5.95 -16.61
CA ASN A 181 9.05 -5.08 -17.04
C ASN A 181 9.54 -3.64 -17.24
N VAL A 182 10.37 -3.11 -16.33
CA VAL A 182 10.97 -1.77 -16.48
C VAL A 182 11.88 -1.72 -17.70
N LYS A 183 12.74 -2.73 -17.90
CA LYS A 183 13.61 -2.83 -19.11
C LYS A 183 12.78 -2.87 -20.40
N ALA A 184 11.69 -3.62 -20.42
CA ALA A 184 10.77 -3.68 -21.55
C ALA A 184 10.10 -2.32 -21.81
N ALA A 185 9.63 -1.66 -20.75
CA ALA A 185 9.00 -0.34 -20.83
C ALA A 185 9.96 0.73 -21.39
N LEU A 186 11.23 0.69 -20.98
CA LEU A 186 12.26 1.59 -21.52
C LEU A 186 12.47 1.40 -23.04
N ARG A 187 12.58 0.14 -23.47
CA ARG A 187 12.77 -0.18 -24.91
C ARG A 187 11.56 0.23 -25.74
N ALA A 188 10.36 -0.11 -25.26
CA ALA A 188 9.11 0.13 -25.99
C ALA A 188 8.58 1.56 -25.84
N LYS A 189 9.05 2.32 -24.84
CA LYS A 189 8.56 3.68 -24.47
C LYS A 189 7.02 3.72 -24.25
N ASN A 190 6.44 2.61 -23.77
CA ASN A 190 5.00 2.41 -23.66
C ASN A 190 4.45 2.56 -22.23
N ALA A 191 5.31 2.82 -21.24
CA ALA A 191 4.89 3.08 -19.87
C ALA A 191 5.56 4.34 -19.33
N LYS A 192 4.84 5.06 -18.47
CA LYS A 192 5.39 6.20 -17.72
C LYS A 192 6.08 5.70 -16.46
N LEU A 193 7.39 5.92 -16.36
CA LEU A 193 8.17 5.66 -15.15
C LEU A 193 8.07 6.86 -14.22
N VAL A 194 7.67 6.64 -12.96
CA VAL A 194 7.46 7.70 -11.97
C VAL A 194 8.35 7.49 -10.77
N ASP A 195 9.29 8.42 -10.57
CA ASP A 195 10.23 8.44 -9.45
C ASP A 195 9.64 9.23 -8.28
N LEU A 196 9.36 8.56 -7.17
CA LEU A 196 8.73 9.14 -5.98
C LEU A 196 9.74 9.72 -4.98
N ARG A 197 11.04 9.69 -5.31
CA ARG A 197 12.10 10.21 -4.44
C ARG A 197 12.11 11.75 -4.44
N PRO A 198 12.71 12.37 -3.41
CA PRO A 198 13.06 13.79 -3.45
C PRO A 198 13.81 14.16 -4.72
N SER A 199 13.66 15.41 -5.17
CA SER A 199 14.18 15.85 -6.47
C SER A 199 15.71 15.79 -6.56
N ASP A 200 16.42 15.96 -5.46
CA ASP A 200 17.89 15.85 -5.41
C ASP A 200 18.38 14.43 -5.76
N PHE A 201 17.67 13.38 -5.33
CA PHE A 201 17.94 11.99 -5.75
C PHE A 201 17.63 11.77 -7.25
N TYR A 202 16.50 12.30 -7.71
CA TYR A 202 16.08 12.20 -9.12
C TYR A 202 17.05 12.91 -10.05
N LEU A 203 17.49 14.10 -9.65
CA LEU A 203 18.46 14.90 -10.44
C LEU A 203 19.85 14.28 -10.44
N GLY A 204 20.18 13.40 -9.50
CA GLY A 204 21.50 12.80 -9.36
C GLY A 204 22.47 13.63 -8.54
N ILE A 205 21.97 14.64 -7.81
CA ILE A 205 22.75 15.49 -6.89
C ILE A 205 23.19 14.70 -5.67
N THR A 206 22.26 13.89 -5.11
CA THR A 206 22.53 13.02 -3.97
C THR A 206 22.25 11.56 -4.31
N ARG A 207 22.73 10.64 -3.47
CA ARG A 207 22.55 9.20 -3.61
C ARG A 207 22.26 8.56 -2.26
N SER A 208 21.24 7.71 -2.20
CA SER A 208 21.04 6.84 -1.05
C SER A 208 22.19 5.83 -0.91
N SER A 209 22.61 5.51 0.32
CA SER A 209 23.57 4.43 0.58
C SER A 209 23.10 3.06 0.08
N LYS A 210 21.80 2.87 -0.09
CA LYS A 210 21.18 1.66 -0.63
C LYS A 210 21.31 1.53 -2.15
N ASN A 211 21.68 2.59 -2.87
CA ASN A 211 21.81 2.61 -4.33
C ASN A 211 23.28 2.63 -4.72
N LYS A 212 23.67 1.96 -5.81
CA LYS A 212 25.04 1.92 -6.32
C LYS A 212 25.39 3.11 -7.21
N ALA A 213 24.39 3.81 -7.77
CA ALA A 213 24.57 4.98 -8.63
C ALA A 213 23.63 6.13 -8.25
N ALA A 214 24.04 7.38 -8.51
CA ALA A 214 23.21 8.58 -8.39
C ALA A 214 22.43 8.81 -9.69
N GLY A 215 21.21 9.37 -9.58
CA GLY A 215 20.33 9.64 -10.72
C GLY A 215 19.09 8.76 -10.72
N THR A 216 18.42 8.70 -11.86
CA THR A 216 17.11 8.01 -12.02
C THR A 216 17.12 7.02 -13.17
N ILE A 217 16.08 6.22 -13.31
CA ILE A 217 15.87 5.38 -14.49
C ILE A 217 15.61 6.32 -15.70
N PRO A 218 16.28 6.11 -16.85
CA PRO A 218 16.16 7.03 -17.98
C PRO A 218 14.72 7.28 -18.41
N GLY A 219 14.38 8.53 -18.71
CA GLY A 219 13.04 8.94 -19.14
C GLY A 219 11.99 9.01 -18.04
N ALA A 220 12.32 8.70 -16.79
CA ALA A 220 11.40 8.83 -15.66
C ALA A 220 10.99 10.29 -15.42
N ARG A 221 9.80 10.49 -14.83
CA ARG A 221 9.30 11.76 -14.31
C ARG A 221 9.38 11.74 -12.79
N ASN A 222 9.65 12.89 -12.19
CA ASN A 222 9.71 13.01 -10.73
C ASN A 222 8.38 13.49 -10.18
N LEU A 223 7.89 12.79 -9.17
CA LEU A 223 6.72 13.17 -8.38
C LEU A 223 7.05 12.87 -6.91
N PRO A 224 7.75 13.76 -6.20
CA PRO A 224 8.13 13.53 -4.81
C PRO A 224 6.93 13.19 -3.93
N ILE A 225 7.07 12.22 -3.01
CA ILE A 225 5.97 11.83 -2.12
C ILE A 225 5.41 12.99 -1.31
N THR A 226 6.25 13.97 -0.97
CA THR A 226 5.85 15.17 -0.23
C THR A 226 4.80 16.01 -0.94
N TRP A 227 4.62 15.83 -2.26
CA TRP A 227 3.58 16.49 -3.02
C TRP A 227 2.22 15.80 -2.89
N LEU A 228 2.17 14.53 -2.44
CA LEU A 228 0.95 13.74 -2.42
C LEU A 228 0.10 13.97 -1.16
N THR A 229 0.70 14.56 -0.13
CA THR A 229 0.03 14.89 1.14
C THR A 229 -0.05 16.40 1.35
N GLU A 230 -0.99 16.87 2.18
CA GLU A 230 -1.11 18.27 2.56
C GLU A 230 0.11 18.67 3.43
N ASP A 231 0.85 19.70 3.03
CA ASP A 231 1.99 20.29 3.75
C ASP A 231 3.06 19.27 4.20
N ASN A 232 3.26 18.22 3.41
CA ASN A 232 4.09 17.07 3.76
C ASN A 232 3.66 16.36 5.07
N GLY A 233 2.43 16.57 5.51
CA GLY A 233 1.83 15.87 6.65
C GLY A 233 1.31 14.48 6.28
N GLY A 234 0.50 13.89 7.17
CA GLY A 234 -0.08 12.56 6.96
C GLY A 234 -1.43 12.55 6.26
N LYS A 235 -2.01 13.70 5.93
CA LYS A 235 -3.31 13.77 5.26
C LYS A 235 -3.14 13.83 3.75
N MET A 236 -3.89 13.01 3.03
CA MET A 236 -3.82 12.96 1.57
C MET A 236 -4.43 14.21 0.94
N ARG A 237 -3.85 14.70 -0.15
CA ARG A 237 -4.47 15.73 -0.97
C ARG A 237 -5.71 15.22 -1.67
N SER A 238 -6.62 16.13 -1.99
CA SER A 238 -7.81 15.83 -2.78
C SER A 238 -7.45 15.30 -4.18
N VAL A 239 -8.35 14.52 -4.78
CA VAL A 239 -8.21 14.01 -6.16
C VAL A 239 -8.01 15.16 -7.16
N ALA A 240 -8.66 16.30 -6.95
CA ALA A 240 -8.52 17.47 -7.82
C ALA A 240 -7.12 18.08 -7.77
N GLU A 241 -6.53 18.19 -6.59
CA GLU A 241 -5.15 18.66 -6.40
C GLU A 241 -4.13 17.68 -6.96
N LEU A 242 -4.31 16.38 -6.68
CA LEU A 242 -3.43 15.33 -7.22
C LEU A 242 -3.38 15.36 -8.75
N LYS A 243 -4.51 15.54 -9.43
CA LYS A 243 -4.54 15.71 -10.90
C LYS A 243 -3.73 16.90 -11.37
N LYS A 244 -3.75 18.04 -10.65
CA LYS A 244 -2.93 19.22 -10.97
C LYS A 244 -1.44 18.91 -10.82
N LEU A 245 -1.05 18.20 -9.75
CA LEU A 245 0.34 17.82 -9.51
C LEU A 245 0.86 16.83 -10.56
N TYR A 246 0.03 15.88 -10.98
CA TYR A 246 0.34 14.98 -12.09
C TYR A 246 0.59 15.75 -13.40
N ALA A 247 -0.25 16.78 -13.68
CA ALA A 247 -0.05 17.65 -14.84
C ALA A 247 1.26 18.44 -14.76
N VAL A 248 1.59 19.03 -13.59
CA VAL A 248 2.87 19.73 -13.36
C VAL A 248 4.07 18.79 -13.56
N ALA A 249 3.97 17.54 -13.08
CA ALA A 249 5.02 16.54 -13.26
C ALA A 249 5.06 15.94 -14.67
N ASN A 250 4.15 16.36 -15.57
CA ASN A 250 3.98 15.80 -16.91
C ASN A 250 3.77 14.26 -16.88
N ILE A 251 2.87 13.82 -16.01
CA ILE A 251 2.46 12.43 -15.83
C ILE A 251 0.97 12.33 -16.19
N PRO A 252 0.57 11.51 -17.17
CA PRO A 252 -0.84 11.25 -17.43
C PRO A 252 -1.47 10.52 -16.24
N VAL A 253 -2.74 10.84 -15.93
CA VAL A 253 -3.47 10.21 -14.82
C VAL A 253 -3.91 8.78 -15.13
N ASP A 254 -3.75 8.33 -16.35
CA ASP A 254 -4.21 7.06 -16.88
C ASP A 254 -3.12 6.44 -17.78
N GLY A 255 -3.24 5.15 -18.13
CA GLY A 255 -2.30 4.43 -18.97
C GLY A 255 -1.25 3.63 -18.18
N GLU A 256 -0.35 2.95 -18.91
CA GLU A 256 0.72 2.15 -18.31
C GLU A 256 1.65 3.03 -17.49
N GLN A 257 1.73 2.76 -16.19
CA GLN A 257 2.53 3.52 -15.24
C GLN A 257 3.28 2.57 -14.32
N ILE A 258 4.56 2.86 -14.06
CA ILE A 258 5.37 2.12 -13.10
C ILE A 258 5.96 3.10 -12.09
N THR A 259 5.56 2.98 -10.83
CA THR A 259 6.11 3.77 -9.74
C THR A 259 7.35 3.09 -9.14
N PHE A 260 8.35 3.87 -8.76
CA PHE A 260 9.55 3.38 -8.09
C PHE A 260 10.15 4.46 -7.17
N CYS A 261 11.03 4.03 -6.26
CA CYS A 261 11.75 4.97 -5.39
C CYS A 261 13.16 4.44 -5.04
N ILE A 262 13.54 4.40 -3.76
CA ILE A 262 14.80 3.78 -3.31
C ILE A 262 14.63 2.26 -3.21
N THR A 263 13.60 1.78 -2.46
CA THR A 263 13.36 0.38 -2.10
C THR A 263 11.86 0.02 -2.14
N GLY A 264 11.06 0.68 -2.97
CA GLY A 264 9.63 0.40 -3.16
C GLY A 264 8.68 1.01 -2.12
N GLN A 265 9.17 1.47 -0.97
CA GLN A 265 8.32 1.96 0.11
C GLN A 265 7.60 3.27 -0.25
N TRP A 266 8.32 4.33 -0.65
CA TRP A 266 7.71 5.59 -1.09
C TRP A 266 6.92 5.43 -2.38
N ALA A 267 7.37 4.53 -3.24
CA ALA A 267 6.68 4.20 -4.49
C ALA A 267 5.27 3.65 -4.26
N SER A 268 5.03 3.02 -3.11
CA SER A 268 3.71 2.49 -2.75
C SER A 268 2.67 3.59 -2.57
N LEU A 269 3.07 4.77 -2.03
CA LEU A 269 2.15 5.92 -1.94
C LEU A 269 1.81 6.46 -3.34
N GLY A 270 2.81 6.54 -4.25
CA GLY A 270 2.56 6.92 -5.63
C GLY A 270 1.65 5.93 -6.37
N TRP A 271 1.85 4.62 -6.13
CA TRP A 271 0.97 3.59 -6.67
C TRP A 271 -0.45 3.69 -6.09
N PHE A 272 -0.60 3.90 -4.79
CA PHE A 272 -1.89 4.07 -4.12
C PHE A 272 -2.67 5.26 -4.70
N VAL A 273 -1.99 6.40 -4.90
CA VAL A 273 -2.59 7.57 -5.56
C VAL A 273 -3.03 7.22 -6.99
N ALA A 274 -2.15 6.64 -7.80
CA ALA A 274 -2.48 6.29 -9.18
C ALA A 274 -3.62 5.28 -9.26
N TYR A 275 -3.47 4.16 -8.54
CA TYR A 275 -4.35 3.00 -8.68
C TYR A 275 -5.70 3.18 -7.98
N GLU A 276 -5.70 3.68 -6.72
CA GLU A 276 -6.92 3.78 -5.92
C GLU A 276 -7.58 5.16 -6.02
N MET A 277 -6.80 6.26 -5.89
CA MET A 277 -7.40 7.58 -5.85
C MET A 277 -7.71 8.16 -7.24
N LEU A 278 -6.83 7.94 -8.22
CA LEU A 278 -7.03 8.40 -9.61
C LEU A 278 -7.68 7.36 -10.51
N GLY A 279 -7.80 6.11 -10.05
CA GLY A 279 -8.50 5.03 -10.77
C GLY A 279 -7.69 4.38 -11.89
N ASN A 280 -6.39 4.66 -12.01
CA ASN A 280 -5.54 4.05 -13.04
C ASN A 280 -5.20 2.59 -12.72
N LYS A 281 -6.03 1.67 -13.14
CA LYS A 281 -5.85 0.22 -12.88
C LYS A 281 -4.69 -0.43 -13.67
N LYS A 282 -3.97 0.34 -14.49
CA LYS A 282 -2.74 -0.07 -15.18
C LYS A 282 -1.46 0.35 -14.43
N ALA A 283 -1.60 1.04 -13.30
CA ALA A 283 -0.47 1.40 -12.47
C ALA A 283 0.11 0.18 -11.76
N ARG A 284 1.43 0.00 -11.85
CA ARG A 284 2.21 -1.06 -11.20
C ARG A 284 3.32 -0.48 -10.35
N LEU A 285 3.73 -1.19 -9.32
CA LEU A 285 4.82 -0.80 -8.46
C LEU A 285 6.06 -1.68 -8.75
N TYR A 286 7.20 -1.06 -9.03
CA TYR A 286 8.49 -1.72 -9.11
C TYR A 286 9.08 -1.82 -7.70
N ASP A 287 8.89 -2.97 -7.08
CA ASP A 287 9.25 -3.25 -5.69
C ASP A 287 10.73 -3.03 -5.40
N GLY A 288 11.63 -3.65 -6.16
CA GLY A 288 13.08 -3.51 -5.98
C GLY A 288 13.62 -2.10 -6.22
N SER A 289 12.90 -1.27 -6.99
CA SER A 289 13.22 0.15 -7.21
C SER A 289 14.68 0.41 -7.60
N MET A 290 15.25 1.57 -7.20
CA MET A 290 16.63 1.92 -7.51
C MET A 290 17.66 1.02 -6.82
N ALA A 291 17.33 0.42 -5.67
CA ALA A 291 18.23 -0.53 -5.01
C ALA A 291 18.48 -1.77 -5.90
N ASP A 292 17.41 -2.32 -6.49
CA ASP A 292 17.51 -3.43 -7.44
C ASP A 292 18.07 -2.98 -8.80
N TRP A 293 17.60 -1.82 -9.32
CA TRP A 293 18.03 -1.30 -10.61
C TRP A 293 19.54 -1.06 -10.65
N THR A 294 20.07 -0.35 -9.66
CA THR A 294 21.49 0.02 -9.60
C THR A 294 22.39 -1.12 -9.09
N HIS A 295 21.83 -2.22 -8.61
CA HIS A 295 22.58 -3.42 -8.27
C HIS A 295 23.20 -4.05 -9.53
N ASP A 296 22.51 -3.97 -10.66
CA ASP A 296 23.03 -4.32 -11.98
C ASP A 296 23.71 -3.11 -12.61
N LEU A 297 25.04 -3.04 -12.53
CA LEU A 297 25.84 -1.93 -13.06
C LEU A 297 25.80 -1.79 -14.58
N SER A 298 25.28 -2.78 -15.31
CA SER A 298 25.08 -2.70 -16.78
C SER A 298 23.84 -1.89 -17.17
N LEU A 299 22.95 -1.62 -16.22
CA LEU A 299 21.72 -0.88 -16.49
C LEU A 299 21.97 0.64 -16.49
N PRO A 300 21.34 1.37 -17.42
CA PRO A 300 21.55 2.80 -17.54
C PRO A 300 20.92 3.57 -16.37
N VAL A 301 21.64 4.58 -15.88
CA VAL A 301 21.16 5.56 -14.91
C VAL A 301 21.37 6.95 -15.51
N GLU A 302 20.31 7.75 -15.52
CA GLU A 302 20.34 9.12 -16.02
C GLU A 302 20.58 10.10 -14.87
N ARG A 303 21.63 10.90 -14.96
CA ARG A 303 21.82 12.09 -14.14
C ARG A 303 21.31 13.30 -14.89
N LYS A 304 20.38 14.04 -14.31
CA LYS A 304 19.86 15.30 -14.89
C LYS A 304 20.82 16.46 -14.65
N VAL A 305 21.60 16.37 -13.56
CA VAL A 305 22.65 17.30 -13.18
C VAL A 305 23.92 16.51 -12.91
N VAL A 306 25.02 16.91 -13.53
CA VAL A 306 26.36 16.39 -13.25
C VAL A 306 27.07 17.48 -12.46
N LEU A 307 27.49 17.17 -11.25
CA LEU A 307 28.33 18.02 -10.42
C LEU A 307 29.75 17.50 -10.57
N ASP A 308 30.66 18.38 -10.98
CA ASP A 308 32.10 18.10 -11.17
C ASP A 308 32.78 17.86 -9.79
#